data_c566d77656e3ec27e6331aaac707da58
#
_entry.id   c566d77656e3ec27e6331aaac707da58
#
_cell.length_a   1.000
_cell.length_b   1.000
_cell.length_c   1.000
_cell.angle_alpha   90.00
_cell.angle_beta   90.00
_cell.angle_gamma   90.00
#
_symmetry.space_group_name_H-M   'P 1'
#
loop_
_entity.id
_entity.type
_entity.pdbx_description
1 polymer ?
#
loop_
_entity_poly.entity_id
_entity_poly.type
_entity_poly.pdbx_seq_one_letter_code
_entity_poly.pdbx_strand_id
1 'polypeptide(L)'
;NILECILIDATTNEIKFTGNDMELGIETIVEGEIIEKGKIAIDAKLFSEIVRKLPDNDITLTTDSNNNALITCEKSKFNIAGKSGDDFSYLPAIIKDKMITLSQFQLKEVINQTIFSIAINDNNKMMTGELFEVNEGTLKVVGLDGHRIAIRNIKLEGRTDDVRVVIPGKTLQEISKILNADAESFVNIYFTNN
;
A
#
# COMPACT_ATOMS: atom_id res chain seq x y z
N ASN A 1 9.75 17.21 2.30
CA ASN A 1 10.36 15.89 2.41
C ASN A 1 9.96 15.05 1.19
N ILE A 2 10.85 14.17 0.69
CA ILE A 2 10.54 13.29 -0.47
C ILE A 2 9.53 12.20 -0.06
N LEU A 3 9.52 11.77 1.20
CA LEU A 3 8.59 10.78 1.76
C LEU A 3 7.14 11.29 1.88
N GLU A 4 6.91 12.59 1.71
CA GLU A 4 5.56 13.19 1.63
C GLU A 4 5.05 13.26 0.18
N CYS A 5 5.89 12.84 -0.77
CA CYS A 5 5.56 12.86 -2.18
C CYS A 5 5.02 11.52 -2.67
N ILE A 6 4.26 11.56 -3.75
CA ILE A 6 3.96 10.43 -4.60
C ILE A 6 4.84 10.49 -5.84
N LEU A 7 5.50 9.38 -6.18
CA LEU A 7 6.21 9.23 -7.44
C LEU A 7 5.22 8.88 -8.54
N ILE A 8 5.26 9.62 -9.63
CA ILE A 8 4.60 9.29 -10.88
C ILE A 8 5.71 8.92 -11.86
N ASP A 9 5.75 7.66 -12.28
CA ASP A 9 6.78 7.10 -13.14
C ASP A 9 6.16 6.56 -14.44
N ALA A 10 6.48 7.19 -15.54
CA ALA A 10 6.11 6.82 -16.90
C ALA A 10 7.35 6.53 -17.76
N THR A 11 8.45 6.06 -17.18
CA THR A 11 9.69 5.73 -17.89
C THR A 11 9.60 4.43 -18.69
N THR A 12 8.69 3.55 -18.31
CA THR A 12 8.37 2.30 -19.02
C THR A 12 7.17 2.47 -19.96
N ASN A 13 6.44 1.42 -20.23
CA ASN A 13 5.17 1.46 -20.98
C ASN A 13 3.94 1.48 -20.06
N GLU A 14 4.16 1.67 -18.76
CA GLU A 14 3.13 1.73 -17.74
C GLU A 14 3.28 3.04 -16.96
N ILE A 15 2.17 3.60 -16.52
CA ILE A 15 2.15 4.74 -15.60
C ILE A 15 2.02 4.17 -14.19
N LYS A 16 3.06 4.31 -13.38
CA LYS A 16 3.10 3.83 -12.01
C LYS A 16 3.05 4.97 -11.01
N PHE A 17 2.21 4.80 -10.01
CA PHE A 17 2.14 5.69 -8.87
C PHE A 17 2.67 4.95 -7.65
N THR A 18 3.69 5.52 -6.98
CA THR A 18 4.32 4.90 -5.82
C THR A 18 4.35 5.87 -4.65
N GLY A 19 3.82 5.44 -3.52
CA GLY A 19 3.99 6.06 -2.21
C GLY A 19 4.88 5.20 -1.31
N ASN A 20 5.79 5.82 -0.55
CA ASN A 20 6.71 5.08 0.32
C ASN A 20 7.11 5.96 1.51
N ASP A 21 6.81 5.50 2.74
CA ASP A 21 7.23 6.16 3.98
C ASP A 21 8.38 5.43 4.70
N MET A 22 9.04 4.47 4.01
CA MET A 22 10.12 3.59 4.49
C MET A 22 9.64 2.43 5.39
N GLU A 23 8.41 2.43 5.85
CA GLU A 23 7.79 1.33 6.59
C GLU A 23 6.67 0.68 5.78
N LEU A 24 5.94 1.49 5.03
CA LEU A 24 4.85 1.08 4.15
C LEU A 24 5.04 1.68 2.76
N GLY A 25 5.04 0.83 1.75
CA GLY A 25 5.04 1.24 0.36
C GLY A 25 3.82 0.72 -0.38
N ILE A 26 3.28 1.56 -1.26
CA ILE A 26 2.15 1.21 -2.13
C ILE A 26 2.52 1.59 -3.56
N GLU A 27 2.34 0.66 -4.48
CA GLU A 27 2.48 0.90 -5.91
C GLU A 27 1.19 0.51 -6.62
N THR A 28 0.77 1.32 -7.57
CA THR A 28 -0.36 1.01 -8.45
C THR A 28 -0.04 1.43 -9.88
N ILE A 29 -0.60 0.68 -10.84
CA ILE A 29 -0.55 1.02 -12.26
C ILE A 29 -1.85 1.75 -12.60
N VAL A 30 -1.73 2.86 -13.30
CA VAL A 30 -2.84 3.69 -13.76
C VAL A 30 -2.91 3.59 -15.28
N GLU A 31 -4.09 3.40 -15.80
CA GLU A 31 -4.33 3.43 -17.25
C GLU A 31 -4.16 4.85 -17.78
N GLY A 32 -3.53 4.98 -18.94
CA GLY A 32 -3.33 6.27 -19.60
C GLY A 32 -2.37 6.16 -20.79
N GLU A 33 -2.32 7.24 -21.57
CA GLU A 33 -1.42 7.38 -22.69
C GLU A 33 -0.12 8.09 -22.26
N ILE A 34 1.02 7.51 -22.59
CA ILE A 34 2.34 8.11 -22.37
C ILE A 34 2.80 8.77 -23.66
N ILE A 35 2.68 10.11 -23.73
CA ILE A 35 3.13 10.91 -24.88
C ILE A 35 4.65 11.07 -24.81
N GLU A 36 5.18 11.36 -23.61
CA GLU A 36 6.61 11.52 -23.36
C GLU A 36 6.98 10.80 -22.07
N LYS A 37 8.09 10.05 -22.10
CA LYS A 37 8.58 9.30 -20.95
C LYS A 37 9.24 10.20 -19.93
N GLY A 38 8.92 9.99 -18.65
CA GLY A 38 9.52 10.77 -17.57
C GLY A 38 9.04 10.29 -16.20
N LYS A 39 9.58 10.92 -15.17
CA LYS A 39 9.16 10.67 -13.78
C LYS A 39 9.29 11.93 -12.95
N ILE A 40 8.38 12.08 -12.00
CA ILE A 40 8.33 13.22 -11.07
C ILE A 40 7.80 12.80 -9.72
N ALA A 41 8.33 13.37 -8.65
CA ALA A 41 7.77 13.24 -7.31
C ALA A 41 7.05 14.54 -6.92
N ILE A 42 5.77 14.47 -6.59
CA ILE A 42 4.94 15.63 -6.23
C ILE A 42 4.30 15.42 -4.87
N ASP A 43 3.98 16.51 -4.16
CA ASP A 43 3.32 16.44 -2.86
C ASP A 43 2.03 15.62 -2.95
N ALA A 44 1.99 14.50 -2.21
CA ALA A 44 0.91 13.51 -2.31
C ALA A 44 -0.43 14.07 -1.82
N LYS A 45 -0.40 14.89 -0.76
CA LYS A 45 -1.60 15.48 -0.20
C LYS A 45 -2.22 16.50 -1.16
N LEU A 46 -1.39 17.42 -1.66
CA LEU A 46 -1.83 18.43 -2.61
C LEU A 46 -2.35 17.80 -3.91
N PHE A 47 -1.63 16.81 -4.46
CA PHE A 47 -2.05 16.06 -5.64
C PHE A 47 -3.41 15.38 -5.40
N SER A 48 -3.57 14.67 -4.29
CA SER A 48 -4.83 14.00 -3.93
C SER A 48 -5.99 14.99 -3.77
N GLU A 49 -5.76 16.16 -3.16
CA GLU A 49 -6.78 17.20 -3.01
C GLU A 49 -7.22 17.79 -4.35
N ILE A 50 -6.29 17.96 -5.28
CA ILE A 50 -6.59 18.44 -6.65
C ILE A 50 -7.41 17.39 -7.39
N VAL A 51 -6.91 16.14 -7.48
CA VAL A 51 -7.56 15.08 -8.26
C VAL A 51 -8.99 14.81 -7.77
N ARG A 52 -9.22 14.82 -6.46
CA ARG A 52 -10.58 14.64 -5.89
C ARG A 52 -11.58 15.74 -6.25
N LYS A 53 -11.11 16.91 -6.67
CA LYS A 53 -11.95 18.06 -7.02
C LYS A 53 -12.10 18.25 -8.53
N LEU A 54 -11.34 17.51 -9.33
CA LEU A 54 -11.46 17.53 -10.78
C LEU A 54 -12.76 16.84 -11.21
N PRO A 55 -13.36 17.26 -12.34
CA PRO A 55 -14.46 16.53 -12.95
C PRO A 55 -13.99 15.13 -13.40
N ASP A 56 -14.95 14.22 -13.55
CA ASP A 56 -14.71 12.86 -14.05
C ASP A 56 -14.44 12.89 -15.56
N ASN A 57 -13.22 13.25 -15.92
CA ASN A 57 -12.73 13.37 -17.29
C ASN A 57 -11.22 13.14 -17.33
N ASP A 58 -10.65 13.06 -18.54
CA ASP A 58 -9.23 12.86 -18.75
C ASP A 58 -8.37 13.95 -18.09
N ILE A 59 -7.33 13.52 -17.40
CA ILE A 59 -6.33 14.38 -16.76
C ILE A 59 -5.03 14.29 -17.56
N THR A 60 -4.53 15.44 -17.99
CA THR A 60 -3.20 15.54 -18.59
C THR A 60 -2.22 16.07 -17.55
N LEU A 61 -1.10 15.38 -17.37
CA LEU A 61 0.01 15.81 -16.54
C LEU A 61 1.23 16.04 -17.42
N THR A 62 1.78 17.26 -17.38
CA THR A 62 3.02 17.60 -18.05
C THR A 62 4.06 18.14 -17.05
N THR A 63 5.33 17.91 -17.31
CA THR A 63 6.42 18.37 -16.45
C THR A 63 7.41 19.21 -17.22
N ASP A 64 8.04 20.18 -16.56
CA ASP A 64 9.13 20.98 -17.13
C ASP A 64 10.50 20.57 -16.58
N SER A 65 11.56 21.15 -17.13
CA SER A 65 12.94 20.90 -16.70
C SER A 65 13.25 21.36 -15.26
N ASN A 66 12.38 22.14 -14.64
CA ASN A 66 12.52 22.61 -13.25
C ASN A 66 11.69 21.76 -12.27
N ASN A 67 11.20 20.58 -12.71
CA ASN A 67 10.31 19.71 -11.95
C ASN A 67 8.97 20.37 -11.54
N ASN A 68 8.45 21.33 -12.31
CA ASN A 68 7.08 21.77 -12.10
C ASN A 68 6.14 20.85 -12.86
N ALA A 69 5.05 20.46 -12.22
CA ALA A 69 3.99 19.67 -12.82
C ALA A 69 2.78 20.56 -13.13
N LEU A 70 2.32 20.54 -14.36
CA LEU A 70 1.05 21.13 -14.79
C LEU A 70 0.03 20.02 -14.93
N ILE A 71 -1.03 20.08 -14.14
CA ILE A 71 -2.20 19.19 -14.19
C ILE A 71 -3.33 19.95 -14.88
N THR A 72 -3.87 19.39 -15.94
CA THR A 72 -5.00 19.97 -16.66
C THR A 72 -6.14 18.97 -16.79
N CYS A 73 -7.36 19.46 -16.60
CA CYS A 73 -8.58 18.70 -16.83
C CYS A 73 -9.65 19.71 -17.27
N GLU A 74 -10.14 19.58 -18.49
CA GLU A 74 -11.06 20.55 -19.12
C GLU A 74 -10.51 21.99 -19.04
N LYS A 75 -11.21 22.87 -18.30
CA LYS A 75 -10.82 24.28 -18.11
C LYS A 75 -9.94 24.49 -16.88
N SER A 76 -9.79 23.47 -16.05
CA SER A 76 -9.00 23.55 -14.82
C SER A 76 -7.52 23.36 -15.10
N LYS A 77 -6.69 24.19 -14.47
CA LYS A 77 -5.22 24.11 -14.58
C LYS A 77 -4.60 24.36 -13.22
N PHE A 78 -3.70 23.45 -12.82
CA PHE A 78 -2.98 23.53 -11.55
C PHE A 78 -1.48 23.35 -11.80
N ASN A 79 -0.67 24.21 -11.22
CA ASN A 79 0.78 24.09 -11.21
C ASN A 79 1.23 23.65 -9.82
N ILE A 80 2.01 22.57 -9.75
CA ILE A 80 2.59 22.05 -8.53
C ILE A 80 4.11 22.01 -8.70
N ALA A 81 4.84 22.57 -7.75
CA ALA A 81 6.28 22.37 -7.68
C ALA A 81 6.55 20.92 -7.22
N GLY A 82 7.26 20.17 -8.03
CA GLY A 82 7.67 18.81 -7.73
C GLY A 82 9.16 18.73 -7.38
N LYS A 83 9.64 17.50 -7.31
CA LYS A 83 11.04 17.12 -7.11
C LYS A 83 11.45 16.12 -8.18
N SER A 84 12.75 15.96 -8.39
CA SER A 84 13.24 14.91 -9.28
C SER A 84 12.74 13.54 -8.81
N GLY A 85 12.18 12.76 -9.73
CA GLY A 85 11.82 11.38 -9.47
C GLY A 85 13.02 10.48 -9.16
N ASP A 86 14.25 10.92 -9.51
CA ASP A 86 15.50 10.20 -9.21
C ASP A 86 15.82 10.18 -7.71
N ASP A 87 15.35 11.18 -6.97
CA ASP A 87 15.53 11.26 -5.51
C ASP A 87 14.56 10.39 -4.71
N PHE A 88 13.59 9.76 -5.39
CA PHE A 88 12.58 8.93 -4.73
C PHE A 88 13.11 7.52 -4.45
N SER A 89 12.89 7.04 -3.22
CA SER A 89 13.28 5.69 -2.81
C SER A 89 12.26 4.67 -3.34
N TYR A 90 12.70 3.84 -4.29
CA TYR A 90 11.86 2.75 -4.81
C TYR A 90 11.59 1.68 -3.77
N LEU A 91 10.48 0.98 -3.95
CA LEU A 91 10.17 -0.20 -3.15
C LEU A 91 11.19 -1.30 -3.44
N PRO A 92 11.63 -2.06 -2.41
CA PRO A 92 12.55 -3.16 -2.61
C PRO A 92 11.91 -4.26 -3.46
N ALA A 93 12.71 -4.91 -4.29
CA ALA A 93 12.27 -6.09 -5.01
C ALA A 93 11.99 -7.22 -4.00
N ILE A 94 10.77 -7.75 -4.03
CA ILE A 94 10.34 -8.83 -3.14
C ILE A 94 10.54 -10.18 -3.85
N ILE A 95 11.29 -11.08 -3.20
CA ILE A 95 11.38 -12.47 -3.63
C ILE A 95 10.08 -13.16 -3.22
N LYS A 96 9.30 -13.62 -4.19
CA LYS A 96 7.97 -14.20 -3.98
C LYS A 96 8.07 -15.71 -3.67
N ASP A 97 8.76 -16.08 -2.59
CA ASP A 97 9.02 -17.48 -2.24
C ASP A 97 7.85 -18.12 -1.50
N LYS A 98 7.38 -17.47 -0.45
CA LYS A 98 6.29 -17.97 0.39
C LYS A 98 5.05 -17.13 0.17
N MET A 99 3.95 -17.78 -0.13
CA MET A 99 2.70 -17.11 -0.49
C MET A 99 1.52 -17.76 0.22
N ILE A 100 0.59 -16.92 0.68
CA ILE A 100 -0.76 -17.34 1.01
C ILE A 100 -1.76 -16.55 0.19
N THR A 101 -2.89 -17.19 -0.11
CA THR A 101 -4.01 -16.57 -0.83
C THR A 101 -5.27 -16.67 0.01
N LEU A 102 -5.99 -15.57 0.12
CA LEU A 102 -7.29 -15.51 0.78
C LEU A 102 -8.15 -14.42 0.14
N SER A 103 -9.47 -14.45 0.36
CA SER A 103 -10.32 -13.39 -0.19
C SER A 103 -10.06 -12.05 0.51
N GLN A 104 -10.32 -10.96 -0.21
CA GLN A 104 -10.24 -9.61 0.37
C GLN A 104 -11.14 -9.46 1.59
N PHE A 105 -12.34 -10.06 1.54
CA PHE A 105 -13.26 -10.10 2.66
C PHE A 105 -12.64 -10.79 3.88
N GLN A 106 -12.06 -11.99 3.71
CA GLN A 106 -11.43 -12.73 4.81
C GLN A 106 -10.29 -11.97 5.46
N LEU A 107 -9.41 -11.36 4.65
CA LEU A 107 -8.29 -10.57 5.17
C LEU A 107 -8.81 -9.33 5.93
N LYS A 108 -9.76 -8.60 5.36
CA LYS A 108 -10.36 -7.44 6.01
C LYS A 108 -11.04 -7.79 7.33
N GLU A 109 -11.81 -8.88 7.34
CA GLU A 109 -12.49 -9.34 8.55
C GLU A 109 -11.52 -9.73 9.65
N VAL A 110 -10.50 -10.53 9.34
CA VAL A 110 -9.55 -10.99 10.36
C VAL A 110 -8.78 -9.82 10.96
N ILE A 111 -8.35 -8.86 10.17
CA ILE A 111 -7.71 -7.64 10.66
C ILE A 111 -8.66 -6.90 11.60
N ASN A 112 -9.88 -6.60 11.17
CA ASN A 112 -10.84 -5.84 11.98
C ASN A 112 -11.24 -6.54 13.29
N GLN A 113 -11.18 -7.88 13.32
CA GLN A 113 -11.55 -8.68 14.49
C GLN A 113 -10.40 -8.88 15.49
N THR A 114 -9.17 -8.48 15.15
CA THR A 114 -7.98 -8.67 16.00
C THR A 114 -7.24 -7.38 16.32
N ILE A 115 -7.24 -6.40 15.39
CA ILE A 115 -6.44 -5.17 15.48
C ILE A 115 -6.75 -4.31 16.72
N PHE A 116 -7.97 -4.35 17.25
CA PHE A 116 -8.35 -3.60 18.45
C PHE A 116 -7.62 -4.06 19.73
N SER A 117 -7.00 -5.23 19.69
CA SER A 117 -6.30 -5.84 20.85
C SER A 117 -4.80 -5.54 20.86
N ILE A 118 -4.22 -4.91 19.83
CA ILE A 118 -2.81 -4.53 19.86
C ILE A 118 -2.58 -3.31 20.75
N ALA A 119 -1.34 -3.13 21.22
CA ALA A 119 -0.95 -1.92 21.93
C ALA A 119 -0.86 -0.72 20.98
N ILE A 120 -1.36 0.44 21.41
CA ILE A 120 -1.28 1.68 20.62
C ILE A 120 0.13 2.24 20.66
N ASN A 121 0.73 2.26 21.86
CA ASN A 121 2.09 2.73 22.10
C ASN A 121 2.75 1.78 23.10
N ASP A 122 3.75 1.06 22.65
CA ASP A 122 4.55 0.17 23.47
C ASP A 122 6.03 0.26 23.07
N ASN A 123 6.92 0.14 24.05
CA ASN A 123 8.36 0.05 23.82
C ASN A 123 8.71 -1.27 23.10
N ASN A 124 7.90 -2.31 23.31
CA ASN A 124 8.01 -3.56 22.57
C ASN A 124 7.23 -3.46 21.25
N LYS A 125 7.94 -3.24 20.17
CA LYS A 125 7.37 -3.13 18.82
C LYS A 125 6.52 -4.33 18.41
N MET A 126 6.76 -5.51 18.97
CA MET A 126 5.94 -6.69 18.66
C MET A 126 4.49 -6.55 19.18
N MET A 127 4.27 -5.79 20.25
CA MET A 127 2.93 -5.54 20.79
C MET A 127 2.12 -4.54 19.97
N THR A 128 2.77 -3.74 19.13
CA THR A 128 2.10 -2.77 18.25
C THR A 128 1.73 -3.33 16.89
N GLY A 129 1.89 -4.64 16.70
CA GLY A 129 1.52 -5.37 15.50
C GLY A 129 0.69 -6.62 15.80
N GLU A 130 0.24 -7.28 14.74
CA GLU A 130 -0.43 -8.56 14.81
C GLU A 130 0.50 -9.69 14.35
N LEU A 131 0.49 -10.79 15.08
CA LEU A 131 1.14 -12.02 14.66
C LEU A 131 0.30 -12.70 13.59
N PHE A 132 0.91 -12.95 12.43
CA PHE A 132 0.40 -13.84 11.39
C PHE A 132 1.21 -15.14 11.44
N GLU A 133 0.56 -16.24 11.76
CA GLU A 133 1.17 -17.57 11.86
C GLU A 133 0.43 -18.53 10.94
N VAL A 134 1.13 -19.05 9.95
CA VAL A 134 0.60 -20.11 9.07
C VAL A 134 1.21 -21.43 9.51
N ASN A 135 0.37 -22.38 9.84
CA ASN A 135 0.77 -23.74 10.19
C ASN A 135 -0.30 -24.72 9.70
N GLU A 136 0.11 -25.79 9.02
CA GLU A 136 -0.74 -26.86 8.51
C GLU A 136 -1.99 -26.35 7.76
N GLY A 137 -1.81 -25.34 6.89
CA GLY A 137 -2.89 -24.75 6.07
C GLY A 137 -3.88 -23.88 6.85
N THR A 138 -3.53 -23.46 8.07
CA THR A 138 -4.34 -22.56 8.87
C THR A 138 -3.58 -21.28 9.14
N LEU A 139 -4.17 -20.14 8.76
CA LEU A 139 -3.69 -18.82 9.16
C LEU A 139 -4.30 -18.48 10.51
N LYS A 140 -3.45 -18.26 11.51
CA LYS A 140 -3.80 -17.76 12.83
C LYS A 140 -3.32 -16.32 12.95
N VAL A 141 -4.22 -15.41 13.27
CA VAL A 141 -3.91 -13.99 13.51
C VAL A 141 -4.15 -13.67 14.97
N VAL A 142 -3.17 -12.99 15.59
CA VAL A 142 -3.22 -12.67 17.03
C VAL A 142 -2.85 -11.22 17.24
N GLY A 143 -3.75 -10.48 17.87
CA GLY A 143 -3.49 -9.15 18.45
C GLY A 143 -3.48 -9.25 19.97
N LEU A 144 -2.51 -8.59 20.63
CA LEU A 144 -2.42 -8.57 22.10
C LEU A 144 -1.74 -7.29 22.62
N ASP A 145 -2.09 -6.86 23.84
CA ASP A 145 -1.49 -5.71 24.52
C ASP A 145 -1.10 -5.96 25.99
N GLY A 146 -1.06 -7.25 26.40
CA GLY A 146 -0.74 -7.66 27.77
C GLY A 146 -1.95 -7.69 28.72
N HIS A 147 -3.07 -7.05 28.37
CA HIS A 147 -4.32 -7.08 29.15
C HIS A 147 -5.45 -7.85 28.44
N ARG A 148 -5.38 -7.92 27.11
CA ARG A 148 -6.37 -8.58 26.25
C ARG A 148 -5.67 -9.25 25.09
N ILE A 149 -6.32 -10.25 24.55
CA ILE A 149 -5.89 -10.99 23.36
C ILE A 149 -7.08 -11.25 22.46
N ALA A 150 -6.92 -11.03 21.16
CA ALA A 150 -7.86 -11.47 20.16
C ALA A 150 -7.18 -12.46 19.22
N ILE A 151 -7.87 -13.56 18.91
CA ILE A 151 -7.33 -14.63 18.06
C ILE A 151 -8.38 -14.99 17.02
N ARG A 152 -7.96 -15.06 15.76
CA ARG A 152 -8.77 -15.58 14.66
C ARG A 152 -7.99 -16.60 13.87
N ASN A 153 -8.69 -17.67 13.46
CA ASN A 153 -8.15 -18.71 12.61
C ASN A 153 -8.94 -18.74 11.30
N ILE A 154 -8.22 -18.82 10.18
CA ILE A 154 -8.78 -18.99 8.84
C ILE A 154 -8.13 -20.21 8.21
N LYS A 155 -8.96 -21.11 7.67
CA LYS A 155 -8.48 -22.23 6.89
C LYS A 155 -8.11 -21.74 5.50
N LEU A 156 -6.86 -21.93 5.10
CA LEU A 156 -6.36 -21.57 3.79
C LEU A 156 -6.62 -22.71 2.80
N GLU A 157 -6.84 -22.35 1.55
CA GLU A 157 -6.98 -23.31 0.47
C GLU A 157 -5.62 -23.54 -0.21
N GLY A 158 -5.39 -24.78 -0.65
CA GLY A 158 -4.18 -25.16 -1.37
C GLY A 158 -2.96 -25.41 -0.48
N ARG A 159 -1.79 -25.48 -1.11
CA ARG A 159 -0.51 -25.69 -0.43
C ARG A 159 -0.01 -24.36 0.13
N THR A 160 0.33 -24.36 1.41
CA THR A 160 0.88 -23.20 2.11
C THR A 160 2.20 -23.59 2.79
N ASP A 161 3.13 -22.64 2.84
CA ASP A 161 4.36 -22.78 3.63
C ASP A 161 4.10 -22.24 5.05
N ASP A 162 4.79 -22.84 6.02
CA ASP A 162 4.74 -22.37 7.38
C ASP A 162 5.45 -21.00 7.47
N VAL A 163 4.75 -20.03 8.05
CA VAL A 163 5.22 -18.66 8.20
C VAL A 163 4.88 -18.14 9.58
N ARG A 164 5.76 -17.35 10.14
CA ARG A 164 5.51 -16.65 11.40
C ARG A 164 6.12 -15.25 11.36
N VAL A 165 5.28 -14.24 11.30
CA VAL A 165 5.69 -12.81 11.21
C VAL A 165 4.79 -11.95 12.07
N VAL A 166 5.33 -10.80 12.51
CA VAL A 166 4.52 -9.73 13.11
C VAL A 166 4.43 -8.59 12.12
N ILE A 167 3.21 -8.23 11.76
CA ILE A 167 2.94 -7.14 10.82
C ILE A 167 2.52 -5.92 11.64
N PRO A 168 3.13 -4.74 11.40
CA PRO A 168 2.77 -3.52 12.12
C PRO A 168 1.28 -3.18 11.98
N GLY A 169 0.65 -2.83 13.09
CA GLY A 169 -0.78 -2.53 13.11
C GLY A 169 -1.16 -1.35 12.23
N LYS A 170 -0.30 -0.32 12.13
CA LYS A 170 -0.50 0.79 11.19
C LYS A 170 -0.62 0.29 9.75
N THR A 171 0.26 -0.61 9.32
CA THR A 171 0.23 -1.21 7.98
C THR A 171 -1.07 -1.98 7.74
N LEU A 172 -1.49 -2.82 8.71
CA LEU A 172 -2.72 -3.59 8.59
C LEU A 172 -3.97 -2.70 8.55
N GLN A 173 -3.99 -1.60 9.32
CA GLN A 173 -5.07 -0.63 9.28
C GLN A 173 -5.18 0.05 7.90
N GLU A 174 -4.07 0.42 7.29
CA GLU A 174 -4.08 1.00 5.93
C GLU A 174 -4.52 -0.05 4.89
N ILE A 175 -4.02 -1.29 4.99
CA ILE A 175 -4.46 -2.39 4.12
C ILE A 175 -5.97 -2.60 4.24
N SER A 176 -6.53 -2.64 5.46
CA SER A 176 -7.96 -2.87 5.64
C SER A 176 -8.86 -1.80 5.02
N LYS A 177 -8.35 -0.56 4.84
CA LYS A 177 -9.09 0.53 4.18
C LYS A 177 -9.19 0.36 2.66
N ILE A 178 -8.18 -0.23 2.03
CA ILE A 178 -8.13 -0.43 0.57
C ILE A 178 -8.76 -1.76 0.13
N LEU A 179 -8.92 -2.72 1.04
CA LEU A 179 -9.58 -3.98 0.75
C LEU A 179 -11.09 -3.79 0.55
N ASN A 180 -11.62 -4.40 -0.49
CA ASN A 180 -13.06 -4.49 -0.70
C ASN A 180 -13.68 -5.59 0.21
N ALA A 181 -14.95 -5.43 0.56
CA ALA A 181 -15.71 -6.47 1.26
C ALA A 181 -16.25 -7.52 0.28
N ASP A 182 -15.41 -7.98 -0.63
CA ASP A 182 -15.73 -8.91 -1.70
C ASP A 182 -15.08 -10.27 -1.43
N ALA A 183 -15.92 -11.30 -1.39
CA ALA A 183 -15.49 -12.67 -1.13
C ALA A 183 -14.90 -13.37 -2.38
N GLU A 184 -15.21 -12.86 -3.58
CA GLU A 184 -14.75 -13.43 -4.85
C GLU A 184 -13.44 -12.82 -5.34
N SER A 185 -13.04 -11.67 -4.80
CA SER A 185 -11.75 -11.03 -5.08
C SER A 185 -10.68 -11.53 -4.10
N PHE A 186 -9.54 -11.98 -4.63
CA PHE A 186 -8.47 -12.56 -3.84
C PHE A 186 -7.28 -11.63 -3.71
N VAL A 187 -6.52 -11.80 -2.62
CA VAL A 187 -5.22 -11.19 -2.37
C VAL A 187 -4.18 -12.27 -2.18
N ASN A 188 -2.98 -12.00 -2.68
CA ASN A 188 -1.81 -12.82 -2.46
C ASN A 188 -0.88 -12.07 -1.49
N ILE A 189 -0.50 -12.71 -0.40
CA ILE A 189 0.44 -12.18 0.58
C ILE A 189 1.74 -12.95 0.44
N TYR A 190 2.82 -12.24 0.16
CA TYR A 190 4.16 -12.81 0.05
C TYR A 190 4.96 -12.45 1.29
N PHE A 191 5.73 -13.41 1.79
CA PHE A 191 6.59 -13.24 2.95
C PHE A 191 8.06 -13.42 2.54
N THR A 192 8.92 -12.57 3.07
CA THR A 192 10.36 -12.63 2.86
C THR A 192 11.09 -12.92 4.16
N ASN A 193 12.30 -13.44 4.07
CA ASN A 193 13.13 -13.80 5.25
C ASN A 193 13.98 -12.59 5.70
N ASN A 194 13.38 -11.43 5.89
CA ASN A 194 14.11 -10.25 6.41
C ASN A 194 13.87 -10.06 7.90
#